data_fa668f14239a4be0ef16e8d9871958b4
#
_entry.id   fa668f14239a4be0ef16e8d9871958b4
#
_cell.length_a   1.000
_cell.length_b   1.000
_cell.length_c   1.000
_cell.angle_alpha   90.00
_cell.angle_beta   90.00
_cell.angle_gamma   90.00
#
_symmetry.space_group_name_H-M   'P 1'
#
loop_
_entity.id
_entity.type
_entity.pdbx_description
1 polymer ?
#
loop_
_entity_poly.entity_id
_entity_poly.type
_entity_poly.pdbx_seq_one_letter_code
_entity_poly.pdbx_strand_id
1 'polypeptide(L)'
;MNHWLLAAAIAALLTFAVHTFVGGRLIAAPLLAAPGLARIPRLTTYYCWHMVSILLLAMALALGWTAWQANPPMVLLLVVLAAAFALLSLGLAAAFRVSPWQLPQWIFFVLIALLGAAGLSA
;
A
#
# COMPACT_ATOMS: atom_id res chain seq x y z
N MET A 1 11.06 -2.71 22.23
CA MET A 1 10.86 -2.34 20.81
C MET A 1 10.74 -3.61 19.97
N ASN A 2 9.69 -3.69 19.14
CA ASN A 2 9.47 -4.83 18.25
C ASN A 2 10.13 -4.56 16.88
N HIS A 3 11.24 -5.24 16.60
CA HIS A 3 12.01 -5.03 15.36
C HIS A 3 11.25 -5.43 14.08
N TRP A 4 10.36 -6.42 14.17
CA TRP A 4 9.53 -6.83 13.04
C TRP A 4 8.53 -5.74 12.64
N LEU A 5 7.89 -5.12 13.63
CA LEU A 5 6.96 -4.00 13.39
C LEU A 5 7.70 -2.77 12.89
N LEU A 6 8.91 -2.52 13.37
CA LEU A 6 9.74 -1.44 12.83
C LEU A 6 10.11 -1.71 11.36
N ALA A 7 10.49 -2.93 11.02
CA ALA A 7 10.76 -3.32 9.64
C ALA A 7 9.52 -3.19 8.75
N ALA A 8 8.34 -3.57 9.26
CA ALA A 8 7.07 -3.39 8.56
C ALA A 8 6.75 -1.90 8.33
N ALA A 9 7.03 -1.04 9.31
CA ALA A 9 6.85 0.41 9.18
C ALA A 9 7.77 1.00 8.10
N ILE A 10 9.03 0.57 8.06
CA ILE A 10 9.99 0.99 7.02
C ILE A 10 9.52 0.51 5.65
N ALA A 11 9.06 -0.73 5.53
CA ALA A 11 8.50 -1.26 4.29
C ALA A 11 7.28 -0.44 3.82
N ALA A 12 6.37 -0.08 4.73
CA ALA A 12 5.21 0.76 4.42
C ALA A 12 5.63 2.18 3.99
N LEU A 13 6.63 2.77 4.63
CA LEU A 13 7.17 4.08 4.27
C LEU A 13 7.83 4.06 2.88
N LEU A 14 8.58 3.01 2.57
CA LEU A 14 9.14 2.81 1.24
C LEU A 14 8.05 2.62 0.18
N THR A 15 7.00 1.87 0.52
CA THR A 15 5.83 1.71 -0.35
C THR A 15 5.14 3.05 -0.61
N PHE A 16 4.98 3.88 0.41
CA PHE A 16 4.49 5.26 0.28
C PHE A 16 5.36 6.08 -0.68
N ALA A 17 6.68 6.04 -0.51
CA ALA A 17 7.61 6.79 -1.37
C ALA A 17 7.54 6.31 -2.83
N VAL A 18 7.53 5.01 -3.08
CA VAL A 18 7.41 4.43 -4.43
C VAL A 18 6.05 4.80 -5.03
N HIS A 19 4.96 4.65 -4.28
CA HIS A 19 3.62 5.02 -4.75
C HIS A 19 3.55 6.51 -5.12
N THR A 20 4.00 7.39 -4.25
CA THR A 20 3.83 8.84 -4.41
C THR A 20 4.76 9.41 -5.48
N PHE A 21 6.03 9.02 -5.49
CA PHE A 21 7.03 9.63 -6.38
C PHE A 21 7.21 8.87 -7.69
N VAL A 22 7.40 7.55 -7.64
CA VAL A 22 7.56 6.74 -8.84
C VAL A 22 6.20 6.55 -9.53
N GLY A 23 5.20 6.11 -8.80
CA GLY A 23 3.83 5.94 -9.30
C GLY A 23 3.19 7.27 -9.72
N GLY A 24 3.51 8.36 -9.04
CA GLY A 24 3.07 9.70 -9.40
C GLY A 24 3.50 10.09 -10.82
N ARG A 25 4.72 9.73 -11.22
CA ARG A 25 5.24 9.99 -12.57
C ARG A 25 4.70 9.00 -13.61
N LEU A 26 4.63 7.72 -13.25
CA LEU A 26 4.32 6.64 -14.20
C LEU A 26 2.81 6.40 -14.38
N ILE A 27 2.01 6.73 -13.37
CA ILE A 27 0.57 6.43 -13.34
C ILE A 27 -0.27 7.71 -13.20
N ALA A 28 -0.05 8.49 -12.14
CA ALA A 28 -0.89 9.66 -11.85
C ALA A 28 -0.74 10.78 -12.90
N ALA A 29 0.47 11.09 -13.34
CA ALA A 29 0.68 12.11 -14.35
C ALA A 29 0.07 11.74 -15.72
N PRO A 30 0.25 10.52 -16.27
CA PRO A 30 -0.46 10.07 -17.46
C PRO A 30 -1.99 10.06 -17.30
N LEU A 31 -2.50 9.68 -16.13
CA LEU A 31 -3.93 9.72 -15.82
C LEU A 31 -4.48 11.15 -15.96
N LEU A 32 -3.81 12.13 -15.38
CA LEU A 32 -4.22 13.54 -15.44
C LEU A 32 -4.17 14.11 -16.87
N ALA A 33 -3.25 13.62 -17.69
CA ALA A 33 -3.07 14.03 -19.06
C ALA A 33 -3.93 13.25 -20.08
N ALA A 34 -4.69 12.23 -19.66
CA ALA A 34 -5.45 11.35 -20.55
C ALA A 34 -6.55 12.10 -21.31
N PRO A 35 -6.46 12.24 -22.66
CA PRO A 35 -7.38 13.08 -23.42
C PRO A 35 -8.78 12.48 -23.56
N GLY A 36 -8.90 11.14 -23.49
CA GLY A 36 -10.16 10.42 -23.63
C GLY A 36 -10.98 10.29 -22.34
N LEU A 37 -10.46 10.76 -21.21
CA LEU A 37 -11.13 10.63 -19.92
C LEU A 37 -11.81 11.95 -19.53
N ALA A 38 -13.12 11.89 -19.25
CA ALA A 38 -13.87 13.05 -18.79
C ALA A 38 -13.27 13.64 -17.49
N ARG A 39 -13.47 14.95 -17.29
CA ARG A 39 -12.83 15.71 -16.19
C ARG A 39 -13.16 15.15 -14.82
N ILE A 40 -14.42 14.86 -14.53
CA ILE A 40 -14.85 14.43 -13.20
C ILE A 40 -14.35 13.03 -12.85
N PRO A 41 -14.51 11.98 -13.68
CA PRO A 41 -13.90 10.68 -13.45
C PRO A 41 -12.37 10.76 -13.24
N ARG A 42 -11.70 11.56 -14.04
CA ARG A 42 -10.25 11.77 -13.94
C ARG A 42 -9.83 12.35 -12.58
N LEU A 43 -10.49 13.42 -12.14
CA LEU A 43 -10.20 14.04 -10.83
C LEU A 43 -10.59 13.15 -9.66
N THR A 44 -11.68 12.38 -9.79
CA THR A 44 -12.09 11.41 -8.76
C THR A 44 -11.06 10.29 -8.63
N THR A 45 -10.55 9.77 -9.75
CA THR A 45 -9.49 8.75 -9.74
C THR A 45 -8.20 9.31 -9.13
N TYR A 46 -7.84 10.54 -9.44
CA TYR A 46 -6.69 11.20 -8.82
C TYR A 46 -6.87 11.43 -7.32
N TYR A 47 -8.07 11.78 -6.89
CA TYR A 47 -8.41 11.84 -5.47
C TYR A 47 -8.22 10.49 -4.78
N CYS A 48 -8.73 9.39 -5.37
CA CYS A 48 -8.52 8.03 -4.86
C CYS A 48 -7.03 7.66 -4.79
N TRP A 49 -6.24 8.11 -5.76
CA TRP A 49 -4.78 7.94 -5.76
C TRP A 49 -4.17 8.54 -4.49
N HIS A 50 -4.55 9.74 -4.12
CA HIS A 50 -4.03 10.41 -2.92
C HIS A 50 -4.61 9.85 -1.62
N MET A 51 -5.81 9.28 -1.63
CA MET A 51 -6.32 8.52 -0.50
C MET A 51 -5.38 7.35 -0.16
N VAL A 52 -4.86 6.67 -1.18
CA VAL A 52 -3.86 5.61 -0.99
C VAL A 52 -2.55 6.17 -0.44
N SER A 53 -2.10 7.33 -0.91
CA SER A 53 -0.91 8.01 -0.37
C SER A 53 -1.05 8.27 1.13
N ILE A 54 -2.18 8.84 1.55
CA ILE A 54 -2.48 9.12 2.97
C ILE A 54 -2.54 7.82 3.77
N LEU A 55 -3.20 6.80 3.25
CA LEU A 55 -3.33 5.49 3.91
C LEU A 55 -1.97 4.83 4.12
N LEU A 56 -1.09 4.84 3.12
CA LEU A 56 0.25 4.26 3.21
C LEU A 56 1.09 4.97 4.27
N LEU A 57 1.02 6.30 4.32
CA LEU A 57 1.70 7.07 5.35
C LEU A 57 1.13 6.76 6.74
N ALA A 58 -0.18 6.68 6.88
CA ALA A 58 -0.84 6.32 8.13
C ALA A 58 -0.46 4.90 8.59
N MET A 59 -0.37 3.93 7.66
CA MET A 59 0.09 2.57 7.96
C MET A 59 1.54 2.58 8.48
N ALA A 60 2.44 3.33 7.83
CA ALA A 60 3.83 3.44 8.26
C ALA A 60 3.95 4.02 9.68
N LEU A 61 3.22 5.10 9.96
CA LEU A 61 3.20 5.75 11.28
C LEU A 61 2.60 4.84 12.34
N ALA A 62 1.48 4.16 12.05
CA ALA A 62 0.83 3.26 12.98
C ALA A 62 1.70 2.03 13.31
N LEU A 63 2.32 1.39 12.31
CA LEU A 63 3.26 0.29 12.52
C LEU A 63 4.49 0.75 13.30
N GLY A 64 5.02 1.93 12.97
CA GLY A 64 6.13 2.53 13.70
C GLY A 64 5.78 2.77 15.17
N TRP A 65 4.61 3.33 15.46
CA TRP A 65 4.14 3.56 16.81
C TRP A 65 3.96 2.24 17.58
N THR A 66 3.35 1.22 16.95
CA THR A 66 3.13 -0.09 17.59
C THR A 66 4.42 -0.87 17.82
N ALA A 67 5.54 -0.49 17.21
CA ALA A 67 6.84 -1.07 17.51
C ALA A 67 7.31 -0.75 18.94
N TRP A 68 6.87 0.36 19.53
CA TRP A 68 7.16 0.76 20.90
C TRP A 68 5.99 0.58 21.85
N GLN A 69 4.77 0.80 21.37
CA GLN A 69 3.55 0.71 22.17
C GLN A 69 2.73 -0.48 21.68
N ALA A 70 2.84 -1.61 22.35
CA ALA A 70 2.15 -2.85 21.96
C ALA A 70 0.64 -2.62 21.80
N ASN A 71 0.13 -2.85 20.60
CA ASN A 71 -1.29 -2.77 20.27
C ASN A 71 -1.65 -3.87 19.25
N PRO A 72 -1.78 -5.14 19.71
CA PRO A 72 -2.05 -6.27 18.82
C PRO A 72 -3.28 -6.10 17.92
N PRO A 73 -4.43 -5.56 18.39
CA PRO A 73 -5.58 -5.33 17.52
C PRO A 73 -5.28 -4.40 16.36
N MET A 74 -4.53 -3.33 16.59
CA MET A 74 -4.13 -2.41 15.52
C MET A 74 -3.19 -3.08 14.52
N VAL A 75 -2.20 -3.81 15.00
CA VAL A 75 -1.28 -4.55 14.11
C VAL A 75 -2.05 -5.58 13.28
N LEU A 76 -2.97 -6.33 13.89
CA LEU A 76 -3.81 -7.29 13.16
C LEU A 76 -4.63 -6.61 12.07
N LEU A 77 -5.25 -5.46 12.35
CA LEU A 77 -5.98 -4.68 11.36
C LEU A 77 -5.08 -4.29 10.17
N LEU A 78 -3.87 -3.79 10.45
CA LEU A 78 -2.93 -3.37 9.41
C LEU A 78 -2.42 -4.55 8.57
N VAL A 79 -2.18 -5.71 9.20
CA VAL A 79 -1.80 -6.95 8.51
C VAL A 79 -2.90 -7.43 7.58
N VAL A 80 -4.15 -7.48 8.07
CA VAL A 80 -5.32 -7.88 7.27
C VAL A 80 -5.52 -6.91 6.10
N LEU A 81 -5.37 -5.62 6.33
CA LEU A 81 -5.50 -4.60 5.29
C LEU A 81 -4.42 -4.75 4.22
N ALA A 82 -3.17 -4.96 4.62
CA ALA A 82 -2.08 -5.22 3.68
C ALA A 82 -2.31 -6.51 2.88
N ALA A 83 -2.73 -7.59 3.51
CA ALA A 83 -3.09 -8.83 2.84
C ALA A 83 -4.24 -8.64 1.83
N ALA A 84 -5.25 -7.87 2.20
CA ALA A 84 -6.37 -7.54 1.31
C ALA A 84 -5.90 -6.76 0.06
N PHE A 85 -5.00 -5.80 0.22
CA PHE A 85 -4.44 -5.05 -0.91
C PHE A 85 -3.56 -5.91 -1.81
N ALA A 86 -2.79 -6.83 -1.24
CA ALA A 86 -2.04 -7.81 -2.03
C ALA A 86 -2.99 -8.70 -2.86
N LEU A 87 -4.04 -9.23 -2.23
CA LEU A 87 -5.04 -10.06 -2.91
C LEU A 87 -5.82 -9.28 -3.97
N LEU A 88 -6.14 -8.01 -3.71
CA LEU A 88 -6.77 -7.14 -4.70
C LEU A 88 -5.89 -6.98 -5.94
N SER A 89 -4.61 -6.69 -5.78
CA SER A 89 -3.65 -6.56 -6.89
C SER A 89 -3.57 -7.84 -7.72
N LEU A 90 -3.41 -8.99 -7.07
CA LEU A 90 -3.36 -10.30 -7.73
C LEU A 90 -4.69 -10.66 -8.40
N GLY A 91 -5.81 -10.36 -7.73
CA GLY A 91 -7.15 -10.60 -8.26
C GLY A 91 -7.45 -9.78 -9.51
N LEU A 92 -7.04 -8.50 -9.53
CA LEU A 92 -7.17 -7.64 -10.72
C LEU A 92 -6.28 -8.14 -11.86
N ALA A 93 -5.04 -8.54 -11.56
CA ALA A 93 -4.15 -9.12 -12.58
C ALA A 93 -4.77 -10.37 -13.21
N ALA A 94 -5.36 -11.25 -12.42
CA ALA A 94 -6.04 -12.46 -12.90
C ALA A 94 -7.31 -12.11 -13.72
N ALA A 95 -8.16 -11.22 -13.19
CA ALA A 95 -9.43 -10.85 -13.82
C ALA A 95 -9.24 -10.17 -15.19
N PHE A 96 -8.25 -9.32 -15.30
CA PHE A 96 -7.93 -8.58 -16.53
C PHE A 96 -6.84 -9.23 -17.38
N ARG A 97 -6.40 -10.43 -17.01
CA ARG A 97 -5.37 -11.21 -17.73
C ARG A 97 -4.08 -10.42 -17.96
N VAL A 98 -3.68 -9.67 -16.96
CA VAL A 98 -2.44 -8.90 -16.92
C VAL A 98 -1.43 -9.68 -16.09
N SER A 99 -0.15 -9.64 -16.47
CA SER A 99 0.91 -10.26 -15.66
C SER A 99 0.98 -9.61 -14.27
N PRO A 100 1.12 -10.40 -13.18
CA PRO A 100 1.33 -9.85 -11.84
C PRO A 100 2.53 -8.89 -11.74
N TRP A 101 3.51 -9.05 -12.61
CA TRP A 101 4.68 -8.18 -12.70
C TRP A 101 4.39 -6.80 -13.31
N GLN A 102 3.31 -6.68 -14.07
CA GLN A 102 2.83 -5.39 -14.61
C GLN A 102 1.99 -4.62 -13.58
N LEU A 103 1.46 -5.32 -12.56
CA LEU A 103 0.79 -4.74 -11.39
C LEU A 103 1.54 -5.20 -10.12
N PRO A 104 2.75 -4.67 -9.85
CA PRO A 104 3.65 -5.24 -8.84
C PRO A 104 3.33 -4.82 -7.40
N GLN A 105 2.24 -4.11 -7.15
CA GLN A 105 1.85 -3.59 -5.83
C GLN A 105 1.72 -4.70 -4.78
N TRP A 106 1.31 -5.91 -5.18
CA TRP A 106 1.17 -7.05 -4.27
C TRP A 106 2.47 -7.40 -3.53
N ILE A 107 3.64 -7.18 -4.15
CA ILE A 107 4.94 -7.50 -3.55
C ILE A 107 5.14 -6.68 -2.27
N PHE A 108 4.89 -5.38 -2.34
CA PHE A 108 5.04 -4.47 -1.20
C PHE A 108 4.09 -4.83 -0.07
N PHE A 109 2.83 -5.13 -0.40
CA PHE A 109 1.81 -5.45 0.60
C PHE A 109 2.01 -6.84 1.22
N VAL A 110 2.48 -7.83 0.46
CA VAL A 110 2.88 -9.13 1.01
C VAL A 110 4.02 -8.96 2.01
N LEU A 111 5.02 -8.15 1.68
CA LEU A 111 6.13 -7.88 2.60
C LEU A 111 5.66 -7.23 3.90
N ILE A 112 4.81 -6.20 3.81
CA ILE A 112 4.25 -5.52 5.00
C ILE A 112 3.43 -6.51 5.84
N ALA A 113 2.59 -7.33 5.21
CA ALA A 113 1.75 -8.30 5.90
C ALA A 113 2.58 -9.37 6.62
N LEU A 114 3.62 -9.91 5.97
CA LEU A 114 4.50 -10.92 6.57
C LEU A 114 5.30 -10.36 7.75
N LEU A 115 5.88 -9.18 7.61
CA LEU A 115 6.63 -8.52 8.69
C LEU A 115 5.70 -8.14 9.86
N GLY A 116 4.50 -7.64 9.57
CA GLY A 116 3.51 -7.33 10.59
C GLY A 116 3.03 -8.59 11.34
N ALA A 117 2.77 -9.69 10.62
CA ALA A 117 2.38 -10.97 11.20
C ALA A 117 3.50 -11.56 12.08
N ALA A 118 4.75 -11.49 11.62
CA ALA A 118 5.90 -11.87 12.44
C ALA A 118 6.00 -11.02 13.74
N GLY A 119 5.67 -9.74 13.64
CA GLY A 119 5.61 -8.84 14.79
C GLY A 119 4.51 -9.18 15.80
N LEU A 120 3.38 -9.75 15.34
CA LEU A 120 2.31 -10.23 16.23
C LEU A 120 2.69 -11.47 17.00
N SER A 121 3.53 -12.34 16.44
CA SER A 121 3.95 -13.59 17.04
C SER A 121 5.25 -13.48 17.87
N ALA A 122 5.90 -12.36 17.77
CA ALA A 122 7.16 -12.07 18.49
C ALA A 122 6.91 -11.45 19.94
#